data_18be9fff7272dc8e18f81f290504f42f
#
_entry.id   18be9fff7272dc8e18f81f290504f42f
#
_cell.length_a   1.000
_cell.length_b   1.000
_cell.length_c   1.000
_cell.angle_alpha   90.00
_cell.angle_beta   90.00
_cell.angle_gamma   90.00
#
_symmetry.space_group_name_H-M   'P 1'
#
loop_
_entity.id
_entity.type
_entity.pdbx_description
1 polymer ?
#
loop_
_entity_poly.entity_id
_entity_poly.type
_entity_poly.pdbx_seq_one_letter_code
_entity_poly.pdbx_strand_id
1 'polypeptide(L)'
;MNAHTNRDSESSEKRSLWQRLLDYVHPRTESREQLLDTLSDAEDKQVIGADSRIMLEGVIRMADMTAGDVMVHAPRMDLIDIHDAPDQMLHQVIDTAHSRFPVYEGERSNIIGLLHAKDLLKLQRAPELNLRALLRAPAFIPESKRLND
;
A
#
# COMPACT_ATOMS: atom_id res chain seq x y z
N MET A 1 59.60 -30.85 -28.19
CA MET A 1 58.23 -31.36 -28.15
C MET A 1 57.63 -30.88 -26.84
N ASN A 2 56.50 -30.28 -26.87
CA ASN A 2 55.70 -29.65 -25.82
C ASN A 2 55.91 -28.15 -25.57
N ALA A 3 55.24 -27.34 -26.43
CA ALA A 3 54.98 -25.95 -26.19
C ALA A 3 53.50 -25.68 -26.48
N HIS A 4 52.59 -26.07 -25.53
CA HIS A 4 51.17 -25.70 -25.61
C HIS A 4 50.46 -25.88 -24.25
N THR A 5 50.82 -25.09 -23.23
CA THR A 5 50.03 -25.11 -21.99
C THR A 5 50.17 -23.82 -21.16
N ASN A 6 50.28 -22.64 -21.76
CA ASN A 6 50.42 -21.42 -20.94
C ASN A 6 49.61 -20.21 -21.44
N ARG A 7 48.58 -20.42 -22.28
CA ARG A 7 47.72 -19.32 -22.75
C ARG A 7 46.33 -19.30 -22.12
N ASP A 8 45.89 -20.41 -21.55
CA ASP A 8 44.51 -20.50 -21.02
C ASP A 8 44.39 -20.03 -19.56
N SER A 9 45.49 -20.03 -18.79
CA SER A 9 45.53 -19.56 -17.41
C SER A 9 45.48 -18.03 -17.29
N GLU A 10 46.16 -17.30 -18.19
CA GLU A 10 46.15 -15.83 -18.19
C GLU A 10 44.80 -15.22 -18.59
N SER A 11 44.02 -15.88 -19.43
CA SER A 11 42.70 -15.40 -19.86
C SER A 11 41.62 -15.56 -18.77
N SER A 12 41.78 -16.59 -17.93
CA SER A 12 40.87 -16.87 -16.81
C SER A 12 41.10 -15.91 -15.64
N GLU A 13 42.33 -15.58 -15.29
CA GLU A 13 42.67 -14.62 -14.24
C GLU A 13 42.25 -13.18 -14.61
N LYS A 14 42.45 -12.78 -15.86
CA LYS A 14 42.03 -11.45 -16.33
C LYS A 14 40.53 -11.27 -16.31
N ARG A 15 39.71 -12.29 -16.63
CA ARG A 15 38.27 -12.27 -16.50
C ARG A 15 37.84 -12.15 -15.05
N SER A 16 38.47 -12.82 -14.12
CA SER A 16 38.19 -12.74 -12.68
C SER A 16 38.50 -11.35 -12.11
N LEU A 17 39.60 -10.72 -12.52
CA LEU A 17 39.95 -9.36 -12.08
C LEU A 17 39.00 -8.30 -12.64
N TRP A 18 38.60 -8.41 -13.91
CA TRP A 18 37.62 -7.50 -14.50
C TRP A 18 36.23 -7.65 -13.89
N GLN A 19 35.81 -8.86 -13.52
CA GLN A 19 34.57 -9.06 -12.80
C GLN A 19 34.61 -8.45 -11.40
N ARG A 20 35.70 -8.59 -10.65
CA ARG A 20 35.91 -7.95 -9.35
C ARG A 20 35.94 -6.43 -9.46
N LEU A 21 36.52 -5.89 -10.54
CA LEU A 21 36.53 -4.44 -10.80
C LEU A 21 35.14 -3.94 -11.17
N LEU A 22 34.35 -4.69 -11.94
CA LEU A 22 32.97 -4.38 -12.28
C LEU A 22 32.05 -4.44 -11.04
N ASP A 23 32.24 -5.41 -10.16
CA ASP A 23 31.53 -5.52 -8.88
C ASP A 23 31.84 -4.35 -7.92
N TYR A 24 33.08 -3.82 -7.99
CA TYR A 24 33.49 -2.65 -7.22
C TYR A 24 32.97 -1.35 -7.78
N VAL A 25 32.76 -1.24 -9.09
CA VAL A 25 32.24 -0.04 -9.78
C VAL A 25 30.72 0.00 -9.76
N HIS A 26 30.04 -1.16 -9.57
CA HIS A 26 28.58 -1.23 -9.42
C HIS A 26 28.28 -1.84 -8.06
N PRO A 27 28.24 -1.03 -6.98
CA PRO A 27 27.79 -1.53 -5.70
C PRO A 27 26.36 -2.04 -5.88
N ARG A 28 26.17 -3.36 -5.83
CA ARG A 28 24.85 -3.95 -5.74
C ARG A 28 24.22 -3.43 -4.45
N THR A 29 23.09 -2.81 -4.57
CA THR A 29 22.29 -2.41 -3.41
C THR A 29 21.83 -3.68 -2.69
N GLU A 30 22.64 -4.15 -1.73
CA GLU A 30 22.44 -5.45 -1.05
C GLU A 30 21.52 -5.31 0.16
N SER A 31 21.25 -4.08 0.61
CA SER A 31 20.39 -3.81 1.75
C SER A 31 19.44 -2.64 1.48
N ARG A 32 18.37 -2.61 2.25
CA ARG A 32 17.40 -1.51 2.23
C ARG A 32 18.04 -0.18 2.66
N GLU A 33 18.93 -0.23 3.65
CA GLU A 33 19.67 0.94 4.11
C GLU A 33 20.49 1.56 2.97
N GLN A 34 21.22 0.75 2.21
CA GLN A 34 22.01 1.23 1.06
C GLN A 34 21.13 1.86 -0.02
N LEU A 35 19.90 1.35 -0.21
CA LEU A 35 18.95 1.97 -1.14
C LEU A 35 18.52 3.34 -0.64
N LEU A 36 18.23 3.48 0.65
CA LEU A 36 17.86 4.77 1.25
C LEU A 36 19.02 5.78 1.19
N ASP A 37 20.25 5.34 1.47
CA ASP A 37 21.46 6.16 1.32
C ASP A 37 21.65 6.63 -0.13
N THR A 38 21.41 5.74 -1.10
CA THR A 38 21.47 6.09 -2.52
C THR A 38 20.45 7.15 -2.90
N LEU A 39 19.23 7.12 -2.33
CA LEU A 39 18.22 8.16 -2.55
C LEU A 39 18.64 9.49 -1.94
N SER A 40 19.26 9.49 -0.76
CA SER A 40 19.79 10.68 -0.13
C SER A 40 20.92 11.31 -0.97
N ASP A 41 21.85 10.50 -1.44
CA ASP A 41 22.93 10.94 -2.35
C ASP A 41 22.39 11.54 -3.67
N ALA A 42 21.30 10.96 -4.19
CA ALA A 42 20.66 11.46 -5.42
C ALA A 42 19.99 12.82 -5.21
N GLU A 43 19.43 13.07 -4.02
CA GLU A 43 18.92 14.40 -3.64
C GLU A 43 20.06 15.40 -3.50
N ASP A 44 21.14 15.07 -2.78
CA ASP A 44 22.29 15.94 -2.59
C ASP A 44 22.94 16.36 -3.91
N LYS A 45 22.95 15.44 -4.89
CA LYS A 45 23.43 15.69 -6.26
C LYS A 45 22.40 16.37 -7.16
N GLN A 46 21.22 16.72 -6.63
CA GLN A 46 20.11 17.36 -7.37
C GLN A 46 19.60 16.52 -8.56
N VAL A 47 19.79 15.21 -8.53
CA VAL A 47 19.22 14.26 -9.52
C VAL A 47 17.72 14.07 -9.29
N ILE A 48 17.30 14.10 -8.01
CA ILE A 48 15.89 14.07 -7.59
C ILE A 48 15.62 15.22 -6.61
N GLY A 49 14.38 15.67 -6.54
CA GLY A 49 13.96 16.66 -5.52
C GLY A 49 13.63 15.98 -4.18
N ALA A 50 13.63 16.78 -3.11
CA ALA A 50 13.31 16.34 -1.75
C ALA A 50 11.94 15.63 -1.66
N ASP A 51 10.91 16.16 -2.32
CA ASP A 51 9.58 15.56 -2.36
C ASP A 51 9.59 14.17 -3.00
N SER A 52 10.37 14.00 -4.09
CA SER A 52 10.53 12.73 -4.77
C SER A 52 11.21 11.70 -3.89
N ARG A 53 12.26 12.09 -3.14
CA ARG A 53 12.94 11.22 -2.18
C ARG A 53 11.97 10.75 -1.10
N ILE A 54 11.21 11.67 -0.49
CA ILE A 54 10.22 11.35 0.56
C ILE A 54 9.18 10.35 0.04
N MET A 55 8.69 10.53 -1.20
CA MET A 55 7.75 9.60 -1.81
C MET A 55 8.36 8.21 -2.03
N LEU A 56 9.59 8.14 -2.55
CA LEU A 56 10.29 6.87 -2.79
C LEU A 56 10.57 6.12 -1.48
N GLU A 57 11.00 6.82 -0.43
CA GLU A 57 11.15 6.23 0.91
C GLU A 57 9.83 5.71 1.47
N GLY A 58 8.72 6.42 1.21
CA GLY A 58 7.37 5.99 1.57
C GLY A 58 7.01 4.66 0.92
N VAL A 59 7.28 4.51 -0.39
CA VAL A 59 7.05 3.26 -1.13
C VAL A 59 7.89 2.11 -0.58
N ILE A 60 9.16 2.36 -0.28
CA ILE A 60 10.04 1.33 0.31
C ILE A 60 9.53 0.88 1.68
N ARG A 61 9.06 1.82 2.51
CA ARG A 61 8.48 1.50 3.83
C ARG A 61 7.19 0.70 3.72
N MET A 62 6.33 1.04 2.75
CA MET A 62 5.04 0.39 2.55
C MET A 62 5.19 -1.12 2.29
N ALA A 63 6.31 -1.58 1.73
CA ALA A 63 6.55 -2.99 1.45
C ALA A 63 6.53 -3.88 2.71
N ASP A 64 6.84 -3.32 3.90
CA ASP A 64 6.83 -4.05 5.16
C ASP A 64 5.60 -3.77 6.03
N MET A 65 4.77 -2.81 5.62
CA MET A 65 3.57 -2.45 6.38
C MET A 65 2.46 -3.47 6.20
N THR A 66 1.66 -3.61 7.25
CA THR A 66 0.48 -4.46 7.29
C THR A 66 -0.81 -3.63 7.28
N ALA A 67 -1.94 -4.28 7.08
CA ALA A 67 -3.24 -3.63 7.19
C ALA A 67 -3.43 -2.97 8.58
N GLY A 68 -2.93 -3.62 9.64
CA GLY A 68 -2.98 -3.09 11.01
C GLY A 68 -2.25 -1.76 11.18
N ASP A 69 -1.16 -1.54 10.43
CA ASP A 69 -0.36 -0.31 10.53
C ASP A 69 -1.07 0.92 9.94
N VAL A 70 -2.04 0.72 9.04
CA VAL A 70 -2.72 1.81 8.32
C VAL A 70 -4.24 1.86 8.54
N MET A 71 -4.82 0.87 9.21
CA MET A 71 -6.25 0.79 9.40
C MET A 71 -6.78 1.85 10.40
N VAL A 72 -8.05 2.18 10.27
CA VAL A 72 -8.81 2.81 11.34
C VAL A 72 -9.34 1.72 12.26
N HIS A 73 -8.96 1.73 13.54
CA HIS A 73 -9.45 0.74 14.50
C HIS A 73 -10.96 0.82 14.71
N ALA A 74 -11.61 -0.32 14.89
CA ALA A 74 -13.07 -0.45 14.99
C ALA A 74 -13.77 0.55 15.92
N PRO A 75 -13.24 0.89 17.13
CA PRO A 75 -13.88 1.88 18.00
C PRO A 75 -13.92 3.30 17.41
N ARG A 76 -13.06 3.62 16.47
CA ARG A 76 -12.97 4.94 15.82
C ARG A 76 -13.60 4.98 14.42
N MET A 77 -14.16 3.86 13.96
CA MET A 77 -14.79 3.80 12.65
C MET A 77 -16.18 4.47 12.69
N ASP A 78 -16.47 5.26 11.67
CA ASP A 78 -17.80 5.76 11.42
C ASP A 78 -18.61 4.67 10.71
N LEU A 79 -19.56 4.08 11.46
CA LEU A 79 -20.42 2.98 11.02
C LEU A 79 -21.87 3.47 10.93
N ILE A 80 -22.64 2.94 10.00
CA ILE A 80 -24.08 3.19 9.86
C ILE A 80 -24.85 1.96 10.36
N ASP A 81 -25.87 2.17 11.20
CA ASP A 81 -26.83 1.12 11.52
C ASP A 81 -27.80 0.95 10.35
N ILE A 82 -28.07 -0.31 9.94
CA ILE A 82 -29.04 -0.60 8.87
C ILE A 82 -30.44 -0.10 9.18
N HIS A 83 -30.75 0.08 10.47
CA HIS A 83 -32.05 0.48 10.97
C HIS A 83 -32.18 2.01 11.19
N ASP A 84 -31.11 2.77 11.00
CA ASP A 84 -31.16 4.23 11.08
C ASP A 84 -32.10 4.81 10.01
N ALA A 85 -32.76 5.90 10.35
CA ALA A 85 -33.55 6.61 9.39
C ALA A 85 -32.68 7.24 8.28
N PRO A 86 -33.12 7.29 7.02
CA PRO A 86 -32.35 7.85 5.92
C PRO A 86 -31.79 9.26 6.18
N ASP A 87 -32.55 10.10 6.87
CA ASP A 87 -32.10 11.45 7.22
C ASP A 87 -30.95 11.45 8.24
N GLN A 88 -30.94 10.51 9.20
CA GLN A 88 -29.86 10.35 10.16
C GLN A 88 -28.60 9.89 9.46
N MET A 89 -28.71 8.89 8.57
CA MET A 89 -27.58 8.43 7.75
C MET A 89 -27.01 9.58 6.91
N LEU A 90 -27.87 10.40 6.32
CA LEU A 90 -27.46 11.53 5.50
C LEU A 90 -26.68 12.56 6.32
N HIS A 91 -27.18 12.93 7.51
CA HIS A 91 -26.48 13.85 8.40
C HIS A 91 -25.10 13.32 8.76
N GLN A 92 -25.01 12.07 9.19
CA GLN A 92 -23.71 11.44 9.52
C GLN A 92 -22.74 11.49 8.34
N VAL A 93 -23.22 11.19 7.13
CA VAL A 93 -22.37 11.19 5.92
C VAL A 93 -21.89 12.60 5.59
N ILE A 94 -22.73 13.62 5.77
CA ILE A 94 -22.36 15.03 5.54
C ILE A 94 -21.33 15.48 6.58
N ASP A 95 -21.55 15.18 7.84
CA ASP A 95 -20.69 15.62 8.95
C ASP A 95 -19.30 15.00 8.90
N THR A 96 -19.23 13.71 8.56
CA THR A 96 -17.94 12.99 8.50
C THR A 96 -17.23 13.12 7.15
N ALA A 97 -17.95 13.50 6.10
CA ALA A 97 -17.45 13.66 4.72
C ALA A 97 -16.76 12.42 4.13
N HIS A 98 -17.03 11.23 4.65
CA HIS A 98 -16.50 9.99 4.11
C HIS A 98 -17.28 9.52 2.88
N SER A 99 -16.61 8.83 1.97
CA SER A 99 -17.24 8.32 0.75
C SER A 99 -17.84 6.91 0.90
N ARG A 100 -17.41 6.16 1.91
CA ARG A 100 -17.78 4.75 2.14
C ARG A 100 -17.95 4.50 3.62
N PHE A 101 -19.04 3.83 3.98
CA PHE A 101 -19.39 3.52 5.35
C PHE A 101 -19.62 2.02 5.48
N PRO A 102 -18.97 1.33 6.43
CA PRO A 102 -19.39 0.01 6.81
C PRO A 102 -20.78 0.09 7.47
N VAL A 103 -21.65 -0.83 7.10
CA VAL A 103 -23.01 -0.93 7.65
C VAL A 103 -23.08 -2.15 8.54
N TYR A 104 -23.59 -1.98 9.75
CA TYR A 104 -23.75 -3.06 10.70
C TYR A 104 -25.24 -3.31 11.01
N GLU A 105 -25.52 -4.48 11.57
CA GLU A 105 -26.84 -4.88 12.03
C GLU A 105 -26.78 -5.50 13.42
N GLY A 106 -27.47 -4.89 14.37
CA GLY A 106 -27.45 -5.29 15.77
C GLY A 106 -26.15 -4.88 16.46
N GLU A 107 -25.18 -5.76 16.52
CA GLU A 107 -23.88 -5.43 17.11
C GLU A 107 -22.95 -4.73 16.11
N ARG A 108 -22.18 -3.73 16.57
CA ARG A 108 -21.24 -2.95 15.74
C ARG A 108 -20.17 -3.82 15.06
N SER A 109 -19.90 -5.01 15.60
CA SER A 109 -18.97 -6.00 15.01
C SER A 109 -19.57 -6.75 13.82
N ASN A 110 -20.90 -6.78 13.69
CA ASN A 110 -21.63 -7.49 12.65
C ASN A 110 -21.76 -6.64 11.39
N ILE A 111 -20.69 -6.50 10.64
CA ILE A 111 -20.67 -5.73 9.38
C ILE A 111 -21.32 -6.55 8.26
N ILE A 112 -22.45 -6.05 7.75
CA ILE A 112 -23.25 -6.71 6.70
C ILE A 112 -22.96 -6.20 5.29
N GLY A 113 -22.24 -5.07 5.17
CA GLY A 113 -21.92 -4.49 3.86
C GLY A 113 -21.23 -3.15 3.93
N LEU A 114 -20.96 -2.58 2.75
CA LEU A 114 -20.43 -1.24 2.55
C LEU A 114 -21.43 -0.38 1.78
N LEU A 115 -21.81 0.75 2.36
CA LEU A 115 -22.63 1.77 1.73
C LEU A 115 -21.73 2.86 1.12
N HIS A 116 -21.98 3.23 -0.11
CA HIS A 116 -21.38 4.43 -0.68
C HIS A 116 -22.27 5.65 -0.38
N ALA A 117 -21.69 6.73 0.12
CA ALA A 117 -22.38 7.98 0.44
C ALA A 117 -23.29 8.45 -0.71
N LYS A 118 -22.85 8.37 -1.95
CA LYS A 118 -23.65 8.75 -3.12
C LYS A 118 -24.88 7.89 -3.35
N ASP A 119 -24.91 6.66 -2.83
CA ASP A 119 -26.09 5.79 -3.00
C ASP A 119 -27.26 6.21 -2.10
N LEU A 120 -27.01 7.02 -1.04
CA LEU A 120 -28.08 7.68 -0.26
C LEU A 120 -28.92 8.63 -1.10
N LEU A 121 -28.38 9.23 -2.16
CA LEU A 121 -29.15 10.06 -3.09
C LEU A 121 -30.24 9.26 -3.81
N LYS A 122 -30.06 7.95 -3.99
CA LYS A 122 -31.09 7.06 -4.54
C LYS A 122 -32.26 6.90 -3.58
N LEU A 123 -31.98 6.80 -2.26
CA LEU A 123 -33.01 6.71 -1.23
C LEU A 123 -33.82 8.01 -1.12
N GLN A 124 -33.21 9.17 -1.34
CA GLN A 124 -33.96 10.44 -1.38
C GLN A 124 -34.97 10.51 -2.54
N ARG A 125 -34.62 9.91 -3.68
CA ARG A 125 -35.50 9.87 -4.86
C ARG A 125 -36.56 8.77 -4.81
N ALA A 126 -36.23 7.66 -4.13
CA ALA A 126 -37.06 6.47 -4.01
C ALA A 126 -36.90 5.91 -2.58
N PRO A 127 -37.65 6.49 -1.61
CA PRO A 127 -37.58 6.10 -0.19
C PRO A 127 -37.95 4.63 0.08
N GLU A 128 -38.69 4.02 -0.84
CA GLU A 128 -39.09 2.60 -0.81
C GLU A 128 -37.95 1.65 -1.13
N LEU A 129 -36.81 2.11 -1.62
CA LEU A 129 -35.67 1.25 -1.92
C LEU A 129 -35.14 0.59 -0.65
N ASN A 130 -34.93 -0.74 -0.76
CA ASN A 130 -34.31 -1.47 0.34
C ASN A 130 -32.81 -1.11 0.41
N LEU A 131 -32.38 -0.54 1.52
CA LEU A 131 -30.97 -0.17 1.76
C LEU A 131 -30.02 -1.37 1.56
N ARG A 132 -30.45 -2.59 1.97
CA ARG A 132 -29.64 -3.79 1.77
C ARG A 132 -29.28 -4.06 0.31
N ALA A 133 -30.15 -3.69 -0.63
CA ALA A 133 -29.90 -3.86 -2.06
C ALA A 133 -28.83 -2.90 -2.60
N LEU A 134 -28.52 -1.83 -1.85
CA LEU A 134 -27.47 -0.85 -2.18
C LEU A 134 -26.11 -1.21 -1.57
N LEU A 135 -26.08 -2.15 -0.62
CA LEU A 135 -24.84 -2.57 0.04
C LEU A 135 -23.97 -3.40 -0.90
N ARG A 136 -22.67 -3.17 -0.78
CA ARG A 136 -21.65 -3.95 -1.45
C ARG A 136 -21.01 -4.91 -0.46
N ALA A 137 -20.62 -6.09 -0.94
CA ALA A 137 -19.95 -7.08 -0.12
C ALA A 137 -18.64 -6.51 0.45
N PRO A 138 -18.40 -6.59 1.78
CA PRO A 138 -17.15 -6.20 2.38
C PRO A 138 -16.08 -7.28 2.14
N ALA A 139 -14.84 -6.87 1.97
CA ALA A 139 -13.70 -7.78 2.00
C ALA A 139 -13.10 -7.79 3.42
N PHE A 140 -13.04 -8.96 4.03
CA PHE A 140 -12.40 -9.14 5.34
C PHE A 140 -10.98 -9.65 5.14
N ILE A 141 -10.03 -8.95 5.74
CA ILE A 141 -8.61 -9.31 5.71
C ILE A 141 -8.07 -9.32 7.14
N PRO A 142 -7.08 -10.17 7.45
CA PRO A 142 -6.41 -10.12 8.75
C PRO A 142 -5.58 -8.84 8.87
N GLU A 143 -5.44 -8.31 10.09
CA GLU A 143 -4.60 -7.13 10.37
C GLU A 143 -3.13 -7.35 9.96
N SER A 144 -2.66 -8.60 10.02
CA SER A 144 -1.30 -8.99 9.64
C SER A 144 -1.06 -9.09 8.13
N LYS A 145 -2.09 -8.89 7.30
CA LYS A 145 -1.91 -8.92 5.84
C LYS A 145 -1.03 -7.77 5.40
N ARG A 146 0.00 -8.06 4.61
CA ARG A 146 0.89 -7.03 4.05
C ARG A 146 0.16 -6.19 3.02
N LEU A 147 0.57 -4.92 2.88
CA LEU A 147 -0.05 -3.98 1.93
C LEU A 147 0.28 -4.26 0.47
N ASN A 148 1.34 -5.01 0.22
CA ASN A 148 1.82 -5.36 -1.14
C ASN A 148 1.32 -6.73 -1.63
N ASP A 149 0.50 -7.44 -0.83
CA ASP A 149 -0.14 -8.71 -1.18
C ASP A 149 -1.58 -8.44 -1.70
#